data_ba5052303205f500b7be56a909e41e07
#
_entry.id   ba5052303205f500b7be56a909e41e07
#
_cell.length_a   1.000
_cell.length_b   1.000
_cell.length_c   1.000
_cell.angle_alpha   90.00
_cell.angle_beta   90.00
_cell.angle_gamma   90.00
#
_symmetry.space_group_name_H-M   'P 1'
#
loop_
_entity.id
_entity.type
_entity.pdbx_description
1 polymer ?
#
loop_
_entity_poly.entity_id
_entity_poly.type
_entity_poly.pdbx_seq_one_letter_code
_entity_poly.pdbx_strand_id
1 'polypeptide(L)'
;MEILRRECGAVEENAYIVKLSSGDFIIDPGFSSSEWVLENAKNPKAILITHGHYDHVWDSAQLSKALKDTPIYAPKDDVFMLENDIFHLGMPVFSPTFSVPCNKGYTTLEIANTTIKYWHFPGHTPGCSIIEIEGVIFSGDFIFYRSIGRYDFPYSNEKDMKESLLRFQNLDFSKDIEIYPGHGDKTSFFAEREHSKIWVSRMA
;
A
#
# COMPACT_ATOMS: atom_id res chain seq x y z
N MET A 1 15.25 -10.19 7.30
CA MET A 1 14.02 -9.42 7.22
C MET A 1 13.05 -9.93 8.26
N GLU A 2 12.42 -9.04 9.02
CA GLU A 2 11.29 -9.30 9.92
C GLU A 2 10.14 -8.39 9.51
N ILE A 3 8.90 -8.90 9.51
CA ILE A 3 7.70 -8.13 9.17
C ILE A 3 6.76 -8.19 10.37
N LEU A 4 6.44 -7.02 10.91
CA LEU A 4 5.46 -6.87 11.96
C LEU A 4 4.15 -6.36 11.32
N ARG A 5 3.01 -6.87 11.79
CA ARG A 5 1.65 -6.46 11.38
C ARG A 5 0.84 -6.02 12.57
N ARG A 6 0.04 -4.98 12.39
CA ARG A 6 -1.01 -4.57 13.32
C ARG A 6 -2.29 -4.24 12.55
N GLU A 7 -3.40 -4.77 13.00
CA GLU A 7 -4.73 -4.34 12.57
C GLU A 7 -5.09 -3.02 13.27
N CYS A 8 -5.54 -2.06 12.49
CA CYS A 8 -5.75 -0.67 12.88
C CYS A 8 -7.18 -0.20 12.59
N GLY A 9 -7.72 0.61 13.49
CA GLY A 9 -9.04 1.23 13.32
C GLY A 9 -10.22 0.26 13.30
N ALA A 10 -11.41 0.81 13.01
CA ALA A 10 -12.67 0.06 13.02
C ALA A 10 -12.87 -0.82 11.77
N VAL A 11 -12.10 -0.55 10.71
CA VAL A 11 -12.13 -1.33 9.45
C VAL A 11 -11.02 -2.38 9.38
N GLU A 12 -10.25 -2.55 10.46
CA GLU A 12 -9.20 -3.58 10.60
C GLU A 12 -8.16 -3.52 9.46
N GLU A 13 -7.71 -2.28 9.13
CA GLU A 13 -6.63 -2.08 8.18
C GLU A 13 -5.31 -2.64 8.74
N ASN A 14 -4.48 -3.21 7.88
CA ASN A 14 -3.18 -3.76 8.24
C ASN A 14 -2.05 -2.76 8.02
N ALA A 15 -1.56 -2.16 9.10
CA ALA A 15 -0.29 -1.44 9.10
C ALA A 15 0.89 -2.42 9.24
N TYR A 16 2.02 -2.14 8.55
CA TYR A 16 3.20 -2.99 8.63
C TYR A 16 4.47 -2.21 8.98
N ILE A 17 5.41 -2.92 9.63
CA ILE A 17 6.80 -2.48 9.77
C ILE A 17 7.70 -3.57 9.19
N VAL A 18 8.47 -3.23 8.16
CA VAL A 18 9.48 -4.10 7.55
C VAL A 18 10.83 -3.74 8.14
N LYS A 19 11.40 -4.63 8.93
CA LYS A 19 12.68 -4.44 9.61
C LYS A 19 13.81 -5.10 8.82
N LEU A 20 14.73 -4.28 8.34
CA LEU A 20 15.90 -4.69 7.58
C LEU A 20 17.17 -4.25 8.28
N SER A 21 18.33 -4.78 7.87
CA SER A 21 19.62 -4.29 8.35
C SER A 21 19.89 -2.83 7.94
N SER A 22 19.27 -2.36 6.86
CA SER A 22 19.33 -0.98 6.37
C SER A 22 18.46 -0.01 7.18
N GLY A 23 17.43 -0.51 7.87
CA GLY A 23 16.48 0.26 8.67
C GLY A 23 15.04 -0.26 8.58
N ASP A 24 14.13 0.48 9.14
CA ASP A 24 12.71 0.12 9.25
C ASP A 24 11.89 0.91 8.21
N PHE A 25 11.01 0.21 7.49
CA PHE A 25 10.07 0.79 6.54
C PHE A 25 8.66 0.58 7.07
N ILE A 26 7.90 1.66 7.18
CA ILE A 26 6.53 1.65 7.70
C ILE A 26 5.60 1.68 6.50
N ILE A 27 4.67 0.74 6.41
CA ILE A 27 3.71 0.64 5.30
C ILE A 27 2.33 0.94 5.83
N ASP A 28 1.63 1.87 5.19
CA ASP A 28 0.25 2.26 5.45
C ASP A 28 -0.06 2.43 6.95
N PRO A 29 0.48 3.44 7.64
CA PRO A 29 0.16 3.64 9.05
C PRO A 29 -1.23 4.26 9.22
N GLY A 30 -2.23 3.40 9.33
CA GLY A 30 -3.62 3.74 9.47
C GLY A 30 -4.01 4.26 10.85
N PHE A 31 -5.31 4.43 11.07
CA PHE A 31 -5.88 5.02 12.29
C PHE A 31 -5.47 4.24 13.54
N SER A 32 -4.92 4.92 14.54
CA SER A 32 -4.43 4.37 15.80
C SER A 32 -3.20 3.45 15.70
N SER A 33 -2.41 3.55 14.64
CA SER A 33 -1.15 2.82 14.50
C SER A 33 0.03 3.48 15.22
N SER A 34 -0.06 4.76 15.54
CA SER A 34 1.07 5.61 15.97
C SER A 34 1.84 5.07 17.16
N GLU A 35 1.16 4.71 18.25
CA GLU A 35 1.82 4.21 19.46
C GLU A 35 2.64 2.94 19.15
N TRP A 36 2.02 1.99 18.46
CA TRP A 36 2.67 0.74 18.08
C TRP A 36 3.86 0.96 17.14
N VAL A 37 3.73 1.89 16.17
CA VAL A 37 4.85 2.21 15.26
C VAL A 37 6.01 2.81 16.05
N LEU A 38 5.76 3.77 16.95
CA LEU A 38 6.80 4.40 17.79
C LEU A 38 7.49 3.40 18.72
N GLU A 39 6.76 2.39 19.21
CA GLU A 39 7.32 1.33 20.03
C GLU A 39 8.19 0.36 19.22
N ASN A 40 7.90 0.13 17.95
CA ASN A 40 8.49 -0.96 17.18
C ASN A 40 9.46 -0.50 16.07
N ALA A 41 9.28 0.65 15.44
CA ALA A 41 10.19 1.22 14.45
C ALA A 41 11.34 1.96 15.15
N LYS A 42 12.51 1.32 15.25
CA LYS A 42 13.68 1.86 15.98
C LYS A 42 14.66 2.62 15.08
N ASN A 43 14.65 2.34 13.79
CA ASN A 43 15.51 2.97 12.79
C ASN A 43 14.70 3.32 11.50
N PRO A 44 13.64 4.17 11.62
CA PRO A 44 12.76 4.45 10.51
C PRO A 44 13.49 5.15 9.36
N LYS A 45 13.25 4.71 8.12
CA LYS A 45 13.84 5.25 6.88
C LYS A 45 12.80 5.88 5.98
N ALA A 46 11.59 5.32 5.95
CA ALA A 46 10.49 5.84 5.16
C ALA A 46 9.14 5.36 5.70
N ILE A 47 8.11 6.16 5.43
CA ILE A 47 6.71 5.77 5.46
C ILE A 47 6.30 5.62 3.98
N LEU A 48 5.80 4.45 3.63
CA LEU A 48 5.44 4.06 2.27
C LEU A 48 3.92 3.84 2.20
N ILE A 49 3.24 4.60 1.36
CA ILE A 49 1.78 4.55 1.21
C ILE A 49 1.45 3.79 -0.06
N THR A 50 0.55 2.80 0.03
CA THR A 50 0.07 2.04 -1.14
C THR A 50 -0.97 2.81 -1.93
N HIS A 51 -1.88 3.53 -1.25
CA HIS A 51 -2.93 4.35 -1.84
C HIS A 51 -3.49 5.38 -0.84
N GLY A 52 -4.33 6.29 -1.30
CA GLY A 52 -4.74 7.48 -0.56
C GLY A 52 -5.97 7.36 0.34
N HIS A 53 -6.52 6.17 0.62
CA HIS A 53 -7.66 6.06 1.50
C HIS A 53 -7.31 6.33 2.96
N TYR A 54 -8.25 6.94 3.67
CA TYR A 54 -8.07 7.49 5.02
C TYR A 54 -7.59 6.45 6.04
N ASP A 55 -8.06 5.23 5.95
CA ASP A 55 -7.71 4.14 6.86
C ASP A 55 -6.26 3.68 6.73
N HIS A 56 -5.63 3.88 5.55
CA HIS A 56 -4.22 3.58 5.29
C HIS A 56 -3.24 4.72 5.63
N VAL A 57 -3.73 5.97 5.76
CA VAL A 57 -2.84 7.13 5.83
C VAL A 57 -3.01 8.00 7.08
N TRP A 58 -4.00 7.72 7.91
CA TRP A 58 -4.45 8.61 8.99
C TRP A 58 -3.32 9.09 9.92
N ASP A 59 -2.46 8.19 10.35
CA ASP A 59 -1.39 8.51 11.29
C ASP A 59 -0.07 8.96 10.62
N SER A 60 0.00 8.97 9.28
CA SER A 60 1.23 9.21 8.51
C SER A 60 1.91 10.55 8.85
N ALA A 61 1.16 11.65 8.85
CA ALA A 61 1.71 12.98 9.11
C ALA A 61 2.21 13.14 10.55
N GLN A 62 1.48 12.61 11.50
CA GLN A 62 1.85 12.61 12.93
C GLN A 62 3.11 11.77 13.14
N LEU A 63 3.17 10.57 12.55
CA LEU A 63 4.32 9.67 12.65
C LEU A 63 5.57 10.25 11.98
N SER A 64 5.47 10.85 10.81
CA SER A 64 6.60 11.49 10.15
C SER A 64 7.30 12.47 11.09
N LYS A 65 6.54 13.36 11.73
CA LYS A 65 7.08 14.34 12.69
C LYS A 65 7.66 13.67 13.94
N ALA A 66 6.94 12.72 14.54
CA ALA A 66 7.39 12.02 15.74
C ALA A 66 8.67 11.20 15.51
N LEU A 67 8.87 10.72 14.29
CA LEU A 67 10.04 9.94 13.84
C LEU A 67 11.12 10.82 13.15
N LYS A 68 11.31 12.06 13.62
CA LYS A 68 12.34 12.99 13.15
C LYS A 68 12.24 13.32 11.66
N ASP A 69 11.05 13.67 11.22
CA ASP A 69 10.74 14.01 9.82
C ASP A 69 11.05 12.86 8.84
N THR A 70 10.76 11.62 9.25
CA THR A 70 10.87 10.45 8.38
C THR A 70 10.03 10.68 7.11
N PRO A 71 10.63 10.56 5.91
CA PRO A 71 9.96 10.94 4.67
C PRO A 71 8.79 10.02 4.34
N ILE A 72 7.71 10.62 3.80
CA ILE A 72 6.52 9.93 3.31
C ILE A 72 6.59 9.85 1.79
N TYR A 73 6.45 8.64 1.25
CA TYR A 73 6.33 8.36 -0.18
C TYR A 73 4.91 7.89 -0.47
N ALA A 74 4.26 8.53 -1.43
CA ALA A 74 2.89 8.18 -1.82
C ALA A 74 2.70 8.20 -3.34
N PRO A 75 1.81 7.38 -3.91
CA PRO A 75 1.49 7.41 -5.33
C PRO A 75 1.01 8.79 -5.76
N LYS A 76 1.59 9.30 -6.87
CA LYS A 76 1.31 10.67 -7.35
C LYS A 76 -0.17 10.91 -7.61
N ASP A 77 -0.85 9.92 -8.17
CA ASP A 77 -2.24 10.08 -8.61
C ASP A 77 -3.25 10.04 -7.43
N ASP A 78 -2.77 9.71 -6.21
CA ASP A 78 -3.55 9.78 -4.98
C ASP A 78 -3.18 10.96 -4.05
N VAL A 79 -2.21 11.80 -4.43
CA VAL A 79 -1.79 12.94 -3.59
C VAL A 79 -2.96 13.85 -3.22
N PHE A 80 -3.91 14.05 -4.13
CA PHE A 80 -5.10 14.87 -3.86
C PHE A 80 -5.96 14.32 -2.73
N MET A 81 -5.95 13.00 -2.50
CA MET A 81 -6.68 12.34 -1.40
C MET A 81 -6.00 12.59 -0.04
N LEU A 82 -4.68 12.76 -0.04
CA LEU A 82 -3.90 13.08 1.17
C LEU A 82 -4.00 14.56 1.54
N GLU A 83 -4.10 15.42 0.54
CA GLU A 83 -4.18 16.88 0.71
C GLU A 83 -5.60 17.39 0.96
N ASN A 84 -6.61 16.51 0.82
CA ASN A 84 -7.99 16.83 1.04
C ASN A 84 -8.70 15.69 1.77
N ASP A 85 -9.50 16.02 2.78
CA ASP A 85 -10.38 15.05 3.43
C ASP A 85 -11.62 14.77 2.55
N ILE A 86 -11.40 14.02 1.46
CA ILE A 86 -12.40 13.78 0.42
C ILE A 86 -13.64 13.03 0.89
N PHE A 87 -13.53 12.32 2.01
CA PHE A 87 -14.65 11.59 2.63
C PHE A 87 -15.27 12.35 3.81
N HIS A 88 -14.78 13.55 4.15
CA HIS A 88 -15.26 14.39 5.25
C HIS A 88 -15.29 13.67 6.62
N LEU A 89 -14.28 12.87 6.90
CA LEU A 89 -14.15 12.08 8.12
C LEU A 89 -13.31 12.76 9.22
N GLY A 90 -12.73 13.92 8.92
CA GLY A 90 -11.82 14.63 9.81
C GLY A 90 -10.38 14.08 9.75
N MET A 91 -10.02 13.40 8.66
CA MET A 91 -8.66 12.91 8.45
C MET A 91 -7.67 14.07 8.45
N PRO A 92 -6.53 13.95 9.17
CA PRO A 92 -5.46 14.94 9.13
C PRO A 92 -4.85 15.01 7.73
N VAL A 93 -5.08 16.11 7.00
CA VAL A 93 -4.55 16.30 5.65
C VAL A 93 -3.05 16.64 5.68
N PHE A 94 -2.31 16.18 4.67
CA PHE A 94 -0.88 16.42 4.53
C PHE A 94 -0.43 16.24 3.08
N SER A 95 0.71 16.84 2.74
CA SER A 95 1.41 16.53 1.48
C SER A 95 2.50 15.49 1.74
N PRO A 96 2.67 14.47 0.90
CA PRO A 96 3.77 13.53 1.03
C PRO A 96 5.11 14.23 0.76
N THR A 97 6.20 13.71 1.35
CA THR A 97 7.55 14.24 1.07
C THR A 97 7.94 13.99 -0.39
N PHE A 98 7.55 12.83 -0.92
CA PHE A 98 7.82 12.43 -2.30
C PHE A 98 6.59 11.81 -2.95
N SER A 99 6.21 12.35 -4.12
CA SER A 99 5.19 11.74 -4.98
C SER A 99 5.86 10.72 -5.90
N VAL A 100 5.44 9.46 -5.80
CA VAL A 100 5.95 8.36 -6.62
C VAL A 100 5.20 8.35 -7.95
N PRO A 101 5.87 8.43 -9.11
CA PRO A 101 5.20 8.39 -10.41
C PRO A 101 4.42 7.11 -10.64
N CYS A 102 3.18 7.23 -11.11
CA CYS A 102 2.29 6.12 -11.45
C CYS A 102 2.51 5.69 -12.92
N ASN A 103 3.64 5.06 -13.18
CA ASN A 103 4.02 4.60 -14.52
C ASN A 103 3.39 3.24 -14.85
N LYS A 104 3.17 2.93 -16.13
CA LYS A 104 2.87 1.57 -16.56
C LYS A 104 4.06 0.66 -16.19
N GLY A 105 3.80 -0.40 -15.41
CA GLY A 105 4.83 -1.24 -14.83
C GLY A 105 5.13 -0.81 -13.40
N TYR A 106 6.37 -0.47 -13.10
CA TYR A 106 6.78 -0.04 -11.77
C TYR A 106 7.73 1.16 -11.79
N THR A 107 7.78 1.87 -10.67
CA THR A 107 8.79 2.87 -10.36
C THR A 107 9.71 2.32 -9.29
N THR A 108 11.04 2.40 -9.51
CA THR A 108 12.04 1.96 -8.54
C THR A 108 12.52 3.13 -7.70
N LEU A 109 12.62 2.93 -6.40
CA LEU A 109 13.21 3.85 -5.43
C LEU A 109 14.37 3.15 -4.73
N GLU A 110 15.45 3.90 -4.48
CA GLU A 110 16.55 3.47 -3.63
C GLU A 110 16.52 4.27 -2.33
N ILE A 111 16.15 3.63 -1.23
CA ILE A 111 16.04 4.26 0.09
C ILE A 111 16.90 3.50 1.09
N ALA A 112 17.88 4.16 1.70
CA ALA A 112 18.78 3.56 2.69
C ALA A 112 19.43 2.24 2.20
N ASN A 113 19.90 2.18 0.97
CA ASN A 113 20.46 0.99 0.29
C ASN A 113 19.45 -0.18 0.16
N THR A 114 18.18 0.11 0.12
CA THR A 114 17.10 -0.87 -0.14
C THR A 114 16.36 -0.48 -1.40
N THR A 115 16.24 -1.42 -2.32
CA THR A 115 15.44 -1.24 -3.54
C THR A 115 13.97 -1.49 -3.25
N ILE A 116 13.13 -0.52 -3.55
CA ILE A 116 11.68 -0.58 -3.38
C ILE A 116 11.04 -0.34 -4.73
N LYS A 117 10.07 -1.18 -5.12
CA LYS A 117 9.32 -1.00 -6.36
C LYS A 117 7.85 -0.71 -6.06
N TYR A 118 7.35 0.37 -6.62
CA TYR A 118 5.94 0.70 -6.67
C TYR A 118 5.37 0.24 -8.01
N TRP A 119 4.53 -0.79 -7.98
CA TRP A 119 3.80 -1.29 -9.13
C TRP A 119 2.42 -0.64 -9.16
N HIS A 120 2.16 0.18 -10.16
CA HIS A 120 0.89 0.90 -10.28
C HIS A 120 -0.22 0.00 -10.81
N PHE A 121 -1.25 -0.23 -10.00
CA PHE A 121 -2.45 -1.02 -10.31
C PHE A 121 -3.71 -0.23 -9.94
N PRO A 122 -4.10 0.77 -10.75
CA PRO A 122 -5.26 1.61 -10.49
C PRO A 122 -6.57 0.81 -10.57
N GLY A 123 -7.61 1.36 -9.94
CA GLY A 123 -8.95 0.81 -9.96
C GLY A 123 -9.65 0.94 -8.61
N HIS A 124 -8.99 0.58 -7.52
CA HIS A 124 -9.47 0.88 -6.17
C HIS A 124 -9.35 2.38 -5.88
N THR A 125 -8.20 2.96 -6.18
CA THR A 125 -7.97 4.41 -6.31
C THR A 125 -7.21 4.68 -7.61
N PRO A 126 -7.11 5.95 -8.07
CA PRO A 126 -6.30 6.29 -9.24
C PRO A 126 -4.81 5.96 -9.08
N GLY A 127 -4.27 6.13 -7.87
CA GLY A 127 -2.86 5.87 -7.56
C GLY A 127 -2.59 4.50 -6.96
N CYS A 128 -3.60 3.65 -6.76
CA CYS A 128 -3.43 2.36 -6.11
C CYS A 128 -2.22 1.60 -6.64
N SER A 129 -1.33 1.22 -5.72
CA SER A 129 -0.04 0.62 -6.04
C SER A 129 0.27 -0.50 -5.05
N ILE A 130 0.94 -1.53 -5.53
CA ILE A 130 1.58 -2.52 -4.66
C ILE A 130 3.04 -2.15 -4.45
N ILE A 131 3.56 -2.44 -3.28
CA ILE A 131 4.96 -2.15 -2.90
C ILE A 131 5.71 -3.48 -2.80
N GLU A 132 6.74 -3.66 -3.64
CA GLU A 132 7.66 -4.80 -3.55
C GLU A 132 8.91 -4.35 -2.81
N ILE A 133 9.29 -5.11 -1.77
CA ILE A 133 10.51 -4.90 -0.98
C ILE A 133 11.08 -6.25 -0.55
N GLU A 134 12.37 -6.49 -0.79
CA GLU A 134 13.08 -7.72 -0.40
C GLU A 134 12.38 -9.02 -0.81
N GLY A 135 11.66 -9.01 -1.94
CA GLY A 135 11.00 -10.18 -2.51
C GLY A 135 9.66 -10.55 -1.88
N VAL A 136 9.03 -9.63 -1.18
CA VAL A 136 7.64 -9.71 -0.74
C VAL A 136 6.84 -8.52 -1.26
N ILE A 137 5.53 -8.62 -1.24
CA ILE A 137 4.59 -7.61 -1.75
C ILE A 137 3.67 -7.14 -0.63
N PHE A 138 3.49 -5.82 -0.51
CA PHE A 138 2.43 -5.17 0.24
C PHE A 138 1.41 -4.65 -0.77
N SER A 139 0.23 -5.28 -0.81
CA SER A 139 -0.73 -5.03 -1.89
C SER A 139 -1.71 -3.88 -1.62
N GLY A 140 -1.72 -3.32 -0.42
CA GLY A 140 -2.78 -2.40 -0.03
C GLY A 140 -4.14 -3.00 -0.35
N ASP A 141 -5.02 -2.20 -0.93
CA ASP A 141 -6.37 -2.61 -1.29
C ASP A 141 -6.52 -3.02 -2.76
N PHE A 142 -5.45 -3.51 -3.38
CA PHE A 142 -5.55 -4.09 -4.72
C PHE A 142 -5.94 -5.56 -4.68
N ILE A 143 -5.20 -6.40 -3.94
CA ILE A 143 -5.41 -7.85 -3.83
C ILE A 143 -5.43 -8.26 -2.35
N PHE A 144 -6.43 -9.06 -1.98
CA PHE A 144 -6.59 -9.70 -0.67
C PHE A 144 -6.59 -11.22 -0.81
N TYR A 145 -6.59 -11.92 0.32
CA TYR A 145 -6.80 -13.35 0.33
C TYR A 145 -8.17 -13.70 -0.30
N ARG A 146 -8.13 -14.28 -1.50
CA ARG A 146 -9.30 -14.66 -2.32
C ARG A 146 -10.28 -13.52 -2.60
N SER A 147 -9.80 -12.28 -2.57
CA SER A 147 -10.62 -11.09 -2.81
C SER A 147 -9.81 -9.98 -3.48
N ILE A 148 -10.50 -8.90 -3.82
CA ILE A 148 -9.91 -7.68 -4.37
C ILE A 148 -10.51 -6.48 -3.67
N GLY A 149 -9.84 -5.33 -3.75
CA GLY A 149 -10.36 -4.06 -3.30
C GLY A 149 -11.63 -3.66 -4.04
N ARG A 150 -12.48 -2.90 -3.39
CA ARG A 150 -13.69 -2.34 -4.00
C ARG A 150 -13.31 -1.37 -5.12
N TYR A 151 -14.14 -1.35 -6.15
CA TYR A 151 -13.98 -0.48 -7.34
C TYR A 151 -15.23 0.35 -7.63
N ASP A 152 -16.07 0.54 -6.60
CA ASP A 152 -17.34 1.28 -6.63
C ASP A 152 -17.37 2.45 -5.62
N PHE A 153 -16.22 2.81 -5.04
CA PHE A 153 -16.09 4.01 -4.22
C PHE A 153 -15.93 5.28 -5.08
N PRO A 154 -16.11 6.48 -4.52
CA PRO A 154 -15.65 7.71 -5.17
C PRO A 154 -14.20 7.59 -5.63
N TYR A 155 -13.93 8.00 -6.88
CA TYR A 155 -12.62 7.90 -7.55
C TYR A 155 -12.14 6.48 -7.90
N SER A 156 -12.88 5.42 -7.56
CA SER A 156 -12.62 4.07 -8.06
C SER A 156 -13.05 3.93 -9.53
N ASN A 157 -12.50 2.91 -10.22
CA ASN A 157 -12.82 2.66 -11.62
C ASN A 157 -12.79 1.15 -11.94
N GLU A 158 -13.93 0.57 -12.33
CA GLU A 158 -14.04 -0.86 -12.65
C GLU A 158 -13.16 -1.27 -13.82
N LYS A 159 -13.13 -0.45 -14.88
CA LYS A 159 -12.30 -0.75 -16.07
C LYS A 159 -10.82 -0.78 -15.72
N ASP A 160 -10.35 0.20 -14.95
CA ASP A 160 -8.96 0.25 -14.51
C ASP A 160 -8.64 -0.94 -13.59
N MET A 161 -9.54 -1.32 -12.69
CA MET A 161 -9.38 -2.52 -11.85
C MET A 161 -9.27 -3.78 -12.70
N LYS A 162 -10.14 -3.95 -13.70
CA LYS A 162 -10.09 -5.08 -14.63
C LYS A 162 -8.76 -5.15 -15.38
N GLU A 163 -8.30 -4.03 -15.93
CA GLU A 163 -7.01 -3.95 -16.63
C GLU A 163 -5.84 -4.24 -15.68
N SER A 164 -5.90 -3.76 -14.45
CA SER A 164 -4.91 -4.01 -13.40
C SER A 164 -4.83 -5.48 -13.03
N LEU A 165 -5.97 -6.15 -12.85
CA LEU A 165 -6.03 -7.60 -12.57
C LEU A 165 -5.47 -8.42 -13.73
N LEU A 166 -5.78 -8.07 -14.97
CA LEU A 166 -5.21 -8.73 -16.15
C LEU A 166 -3.68 -8.56 -16.23
N ARG A 167 -3.17 -7.38 -15.87
CA ARG A 167 -1.72 -7.15 -15.79
C ARG A 167 -1.08 -7.94 -14.66
N PHE A 168 -1.70 -7.99 -13.49
CA PHE A 168 -1.25 -8.78 -12.35
C PHE A 168 -1.13 -10.27 -12.70
N GLN A 169 -2.11 -10.83 -13.41
CA GLN A 169 -2.08 -12.23 -13.88
C GLN A 169 -0.90 -12.53 -14.81
N ASN A 170 -0.42 -11.52 -15.54
CA ASN A 170 0.69 -11.64 -16.49
C ASN A 170 2.06 -11.25 -15.91
N LEU A 171 2.15 -10.95 -14.62
CA LEU A 171 3.45 -10.78 -13.98
C LEU A 171 4.21 -12.10 -13.98
N ASP A 172 5.51 -12.03 -14.26
CA ASP A 172 6.39 -13.20 -14.30
C ASP A 172 7.33 -13.20 -13.10
N PHE A 173 6.90 -13.86 -12.03
CA PHE A 173 7.75 -14.16 -10.89
C PHE A 173 8.22 -15.61 -10.97
N SER A 174 9.54 -15.83 -10.90
CA SER A 174 10.16 -17.16 -10.98
C SER A 174 9.84 -18.08 -9.81
N LYS A 175 9.34 -17.53 -8.70
CA LYS A 175 8.90 -18.23 -7.49
C LYS A 175 7.64 -17.59 -6.93
N ASP A 176 6.94 -18.31 -6.08
CA ASP A 176 5.80 -17.75 -5.36
C ASP A 176 6.27 -16.65 -4.39
N ILE A 177 5.54 -15.56 -4.31
CA ILE A 177 5.85 -14.38 -3.49
C ILE A 177 4.75 -14.19 -2.46
N GLU A 178 5.13 -13.99 -1.19
CA GLU A 178 4.18 -13.63 -0.15
C GLU A 178 3.58 -12.24 -0.41
N ILE A 179 2.27 -12.14 -0.21
CA ILE A 179 1.49 -10.91 -0.30
C ILE A 179 0.93 -10.57 1.08
N TYR A 180 1.20 -9.36 1.52
CA TYR A 180 0.73 -8.73 2.75
C TYR A 180 -0.32 -7.67 2.37
N PRO A 181 -1.64 -7.97 2.50
CA PRO A 181 -2.70 -7.08 2.02
C PRO A 181 -3.06 -5.98 3.02
N GLY A 182 -3.77 -4.95 2.54
CA GLY A 182 -4.31 -3.89 3.39
C GLY A 182 -5.36 -4.37 4.40
N HIS A 183 -6.07 -5.46 4.11
CA HIS A 183 -7.02 -6.06 5.03
C HIS A 183 -6.93 -7.58 5.03
N GLY A 184 -7.21 -8.19 6.20
CA GLY A 184 -7.29 -9.63 6.38
C GLY A 184 -5.93 -10.35 6.36
N ASP A 185 -5.95 -11.63 6.03
CA ASP A 185 -4.79 -12.50 6.13
C ASP A 185 -3.84 -12.39 4.92
N LYS A 186 -2.56 -12.71 5.16
CA LYS A 186 -1.57 -12.82 4.09
C LYS A 186 -1.91 -13.94 3.12
N THR A 187 -1.47 -13.79 1.87
CA THR A 187 -1.65 -14.75 0.80
C THR A 187 -0.38 -14.87 -0.05
N SER A 188 -0.47 -15.40 -1.27
CA SER A 188 0.65 -15.52 -2.18
C SER A 188 0.30 -15.16 -3.62
N PHE A 189 1.30 -14.78 -4.39
CA PHE A 189 1.12 -14.35 -5.77
C PHE A 189 0.50 -15.45 -6.65
N PHE A 190 0.96 -16.70 -6.55
CA PHE A 190 0.42 -17.77 -7.40
C PHE A 190 -1.02 -18.10 -7.05
N ALA A 191 -1.39 -18.07 -5.76
CA ALA A 191 -2.75 -18.29 -5.32
C ALA A 191 -3.69 -17.19 -5.85
N GLU A 192 -3.32 -15.93 -5.68
CA GLU A 192 -4.19 -14.82 -6.09
C GLU A 192 -4.17 -14.56 -7.59
N ARG A 193 -3.09 -14.88 -8.30
CA ARG A 193 -3.08 -14.87 -9.75
C ARG A 193 -4.16 -15.78 -10.35
N GLU A 194 -4.32 -16.97 -9.80
CA GLU A 194 -5.38 -17.89 -10.24
C GLU A 194 -6.76 -17.40 -9.79
N HIS A 195 -6.88 -16.91 -8.55
CA HIS A 195 -8.16 -16.48 -8.00
C HIS A 195 -8.69 -15.20 -8.67
N SER A 196 -7.82 -14.28 -9.05
CA SER A 196 -8.19 -13.03 -9.73
C SER A 196 -8.89 -13.24 -11.06
N LYS A 197 -8.73 -14.40 -11.72
CA LYS A 197 -9.46 -14.76 -12.95
C LYS A 197 -10.98 -14.80 -12.73
N ILE A 198 -11.42 -15.18 -11.54
CA ILE A 198 -12.84 -15.22 -11.15
C ILE A 198 -13.39 -13.79 -11.11
N TRP A 199 -12.63 -12.85 -10.55
CA TRP A 199 -13.04 -11.45 -10.47
C TRP A 199 -13.12 -10.81 -11.85
N VAL A 200 -12.09 -11.00 -12.69
CA VAL A 200 -12.09 -10.50 -14.07
C VAL A 200 -13.30 -11.02 -14.87
N SER A 201 -13.70 -12.28 -14.66
CA SER A 201 -14.85 -12.86 -15.37
C SER A 201 -16.21 -12.28 -14.94
N ARG A 202 -16.28 -11.59 -13.80
CA ARG A 202 -17.49 -10.96 -13.25
C ARG A 202 -17.61 -9.49 -13.60
N MET A 203 -16.53 -8.87 -14.06
CA MET A 203 -16.48 -7.46 -14.46
C MET A 203 -16.95 -7.29 -15.90
N ALA A 204 -17.73 -6.24 -16.16
CA ALA A 204 -18.30 -5.90 -17.47
C ALA A 204 -17.21 -5.57 -18.54
#